data_b2dd408665f4ab711d700f1a68217b16
#
_entry.id   b2dd408665f4ab711d700f1a68217b16
#
_cell.length_a   1.000
_cell.length_b   1.000
_cell.length_c   1.000
_cell.angle_alpha   90.00
_cell.angle_beta   90.00
_cell.angle_gamma   90.00
#
_symmetry.space_group_name_H-M   'P 1'
#
loop_
_entity.id
_entity.type
_entity.pdbx_description
1 polymer ?
#
loop_
_entity_poly.entity_id
_entity_poly.type
_entity_poly.pdbx_seq_one_letter_code
_entity_poly.pdbx_strand_id
1 'polypeptide(L)'
;MGGTIDIAMQDFLPNAKIKITSLDGRSYSEKKVRRYLLNLALLRKNQYREVKITYYDCAMVSNFVKDVNKSNETGEDWYIGKVTVYQRFNAETKEGVEVHDVVKRTVEVSATLHEIYRKNGSVRSYWDVKLGNINAKSI
;
A
#
# COMPACT_ATOMS: atom_id res chain seq x y z
N MET A 1 8.02 -15.28 10.01
CA MET A 1 7.92 -14.35 8.87
C MET A 1 6.57 -14.40 8.17
N GLY A 2 6.03 -15.57 7.91
CA GLY A 2 4.71 -15.71 7.27
C GLY A 2 3.59 -15.01 8.02
N GLY A 3 3.57 -15.11 9.36
CA GLY A 3 2.54 -14.50 10.18
C GLY A 3 2.50 -12.98 10.11
N THR A 4 3.65 -12.30 10.05
CA THR A 4 3.73 -10.84 9.93
C THR A 4 3.21 -10.37 8.57
N ILE A 5 3.53 -11.08 7.50
CA ILE A 5 3.06 -10.77 6.16
C ILE A 5 1.55 -11.02 6.05
N ASP A 6 1.05 -12.10 6.64
CA ASP A 6 -0.38 -12.41 6.64
C ASP A 6 -1.18 -11.32 7.37
N ILE A 7 -0.67 -10.79 8.48
CA ILE A 7 -1.28 -9.67 9.20
C ILE A 7 -1.31 -8.42 8.31
N ALA A 8 -0.20 -8.09 7.65
CA ALA A 8 -0.13 -6.95 6.74
C ALA A 8 -1.11 -7.09 5.56
N MET A 9 -1.26 -8.30 5.04
CA MET A 9 -2.16 -8.55 3.91
C MET A 9 -3.64 -8.40 4.25
N GLN A 10 -4.01 -8.40 5.52
CA GLN A 10 -5.41 -8.16 5.93
C GLN A 10 -5.90 -6.76 5.54
N ASP A 11 -5.00 -5.80 5.41
CA ASP A 11 -5.32 -4.42 5.02
C ASP A 11 -5.39 -4.23 3.50
N PHE A 12 -5.06 -5.26 2.72
CA PHE A 12 -5.05 -5.21 1.26
C PHE A 12 -6.21 -5.99 0.66
N LEU A 13 -6.63 -5.56 -0.53
CA LEU A 13 -7.48 -6.39 -1.38
C LEU A 13 -6.70 -7.66 -1.78
N PRO A 14 -7.38 -8.83 -1.90
CA PRO A 14 -6.69 -10.11 -2.10
C PRO A 14 -5.75 -10.14 -3.32
N ASN A 15 -6.11 -9.42 -4.38
CA ASN A 15 -5.36 -9.41 -5.64
C ASN A 15 -4.57 -8.10 -5.86
N ALA A 16 -4.33 -7.33 -4.80
CA ALA A 16 -3.56 -6.09 -4.89
C ALA A 16 -2.17 -6.35 -5.47
N LYS A 17 -1.74 -5.47 -6.35
CA LYS A 17 -0.45 -5.55 -7.04
C LYS A 17 0.35 -4.27 -6.78
N ILE A 18 1.67 -4.41 -6.80
CA ILE A 18 2.59 -3.28 -6.79
C ILE A 18 3.29 -3.19 -8.14
N LYS A 19 3.25 -1.99 -8.71
CA LYS A 19 3.99 -1.63 -9.93
C LYS A 19 5.16 -0.75 -9.54
N ILE A 20 6.36 -1.17 -9.89
CA ILE A 20 7.59 -0.43 -9.65
C ILE A 20 8.11 0.06 -11.00
N THR A 21 8.15 1.38 -11.19
CA THR A 21 8.59 2.00 -12.42
C THR A 21 10.04 2.45 -12.29
N SER A 22 10.84 2.21 -13.33
CA SER A 22 12.21 2.67 -13.39
C SER A 22 12.31 4.20 -13.38
N LEU A 23 13.49 4.70 -13.03
CA LEU A 23 13.74 6.14 -12.93
C LEU A 23 13.44 6.90 -14.23
N ASP A 24 13.76 6.30 -15.40
CA ASP A 24 13.49 6.89 -16.72
C ASP A 24 12.06 6.71 -17.21
N GLY A 25 11.22 5.97 -16.48
CA GLY A 25 9.84 5.71 -16.83
C GLY A 25 9.62 4.71 -17.97
N ARG A 26 10.69 4.12 -18.53
CA ARG A 26 10.63 3.25 -19.72
C ARG A 26 10.31 1.81 -19.41
N SER A 27 10.62 1.37 -18.21
CA SER A 27 10.36 -0.01 -17.80
C SER A 27 9.67 -0.05 -16.44
N TYR A 28 8.97 -1.12 -16.20
CA TYR A 28 8.36 -1.38 -14.91
C TYR A 28 8.35 -2.88 -14.61
N SER A 29 8.26 -3.21 -13.34
CA SER A 29 7.92 -4.56 -12.89
C SER A 29 6.62 -4.52 -12.10
N GLU A 30 5.84 -5.57 -12.21
CA GLU A 30 4.59 -5.71 -11.49
C GLU A 30 4.54 -7.08 -10.81
N LYS A 31 4.13 -7.09 -9.55
CA LYS A 31 3.95 -8.34 -8.81
C LYS A 31 2.86 -8.17 -7.76
N LYS A 32 2.33 -9.27 -7.27
CA LYS A 32 1.37 -9.24 -6.16
C LYS A 32 2.04 -8.66 -4.92
N VAL A 33 1.29 -7.88 -4.14
CA VAL A 33 1.80 -7.24 -2.92
C VAL A 33 2.41 -8.27 -1.97
N ARG A 34 1.78 -9.41 -1.78
CA ARG A 34 2.33 -10.49 -0.93
C ARG A 34 3.73 -10.91 -1.37
N ARG A 35 3.93 -11.11 -2.68
CA ARG A 35 5.24 -11.48 -3.24
C ARG A 35 6.28 -10.40 -3.02
N TYR A 36 5.87 -9.15 -3.22
CA TYR A 36 6.75 -8.00 -2.98
C TYR A 36 7.21 -7.94 -1.51
N LEU A 37 6.28 -8.11 -0.56
CA LEU A 37 6.61 -8.10 0.87
C LEU A 37 7.57 -9.23 1.25
N LEU A 38 7.37 -10.43 0.70
CA LEU A 38 8.29 -11.56 0.90
C LEU A 38 9.68 -11.24 0.39
N ASN A 39 9.79 -10.71 -0.82
CA ASN A 39 11.08 -10.35 -1.42
C ASN A 39 11.78 -9.25 -0.62
N LEU A 40 11.03 -8.25 -0.16
CA LEU A 40 11.58 -7.16 0.64
C LEU A 40 12.16 -7.66 1.97
N ALA A 41 11.47 -8.58 2.64
CA ALA A 41 11.94 -9.18 3.89
C ALA A 41 13.27 -9.94 3.68
N LEU A 42 13.38 -10.69 2.58
CA LEU A 42 14.61 -11.41 2.24
C LEU A 42 15.77 -10.48 1.91
N LEU A 43 15.52 -9.41 1.14
CA LEU A 43 16.54 -8.41 0.80
C LEU A 43 17.08 -7.73 2.05
N ARG A 44 16.21 -7.30 2.94
CA ARG A 44 16.60 -6.62 4.18
C ARG A 44 17.49 -7.51 5.05
N LYS A 45 17.18 -8.80 5.10
CA LYS A 45 17.95 -9.77 5.89
C LYS A 45 19.32 -10.07 5.30
N ASN A 46 19.40 -10.18 3.96
CA ASN A 46 20.55 -10.75 3.28
C ASN A 46 21.54 -9.73 2.71
N GLN A 47 21.08 -8.53 2.36
CA GLN A 47 21.88 -7.55 1.62
C GLN A 47 22.26 -6.31 2.42
N TYR A 48 21.46 -5.93 3.41
CA TYR A 48 21.68 -4.67 4.12
C TYR A 48 22.07 -4.90 5.57
N ARG A 49 23.06 -4.12 6.02
CA ARG A 49 23.46 -4.02 7.42
C ARG A 49 22.48 -3.14 8.19
N GLU A 50 22.06 -2.04 7.57
CA GLU A 50 21.17 -1.05 8.15
C GLU A 50 20.23 -0.52 7.09
N VAL A 51 18.96 -0.32 7.44
CA VAL A 51 17.94 0.28 6.59
C VAL A 51 17.18 1.31 7.39
N LYS A 52 17.11 2.55 6.89
CA LYS A 52 16.31 3.62 7.48
C LYS A 52 15.33 4.15 6.44
N ILE A 53 14.05 4.13 6.80
CA ILE A 53 12.98 4.63 5.95
C ILE A 53 12.38 5.85 6.64
N THR A 54 12.33 6.96 5.91
CA THR A 54 11.75 8.21 6.39
C THR A 54 10.65 8.64 5.43
N TYR A 55 9.52 9.04 5.96
CA TYR A 55 8.42 9.60 5.19
C TYR A 55 8.50 11.12 5.22
N TYR A 56 8.18 11.77 4.12
CA TYR A 56 7.96 13.22 4.09
C TYR A 56 6.63 13.54 4.78
N ASP A 57 6.55 14.73 5.38
CA ASP A 57 5.47 15.11 6.31
C ASP A 57 4.08 15.23 5.68
N CYS A 58 3.94 15.25 4.37
CA CYS A 58 2.64 15.37 3.75
C CYS A 58 2.29 14.18 2.87
N ALA A 59 1.06 13.69 3.05
CA ALA A 59 0.40 12.78 2.13
C ALA A 59 -0.64 13.57 1.34
N MET A 60 -0.71 13.32 0.04
CA MET A 60 -1.76 13.88 -0.80
C MET A 60 -2.87 12.85 -0.97
N VAL A 61 -4.10 13.23 -0.60
CA VAL A 61 -5.26 12.37 -0.69
C VAL A 61 -6.18 12.91 -1.78
N SER A 62 -6.49 12.09 -2.77
CA SER A 62 -7.44 12.46 -3.82
C SER A 62 -8.88 12.50 -3.29
N ASN A 63 -9.78 13.12 -4.04
CA ASN A 63 -11.21 12.96 -3.79
C ASN A 63 -11.58 11.50 -4.01
N PHE A 64 -12.44 10.96 -3.14
CA PHE A 64 -13.00 9.64 -3.30
C PHE A 64 -14.24 9.72 -4.19
N VAL A 65 -14.34 8.79 -5.12
CA VAL A 65 -15.49 8.66 -6.02
C VAL A 65 -16.10 7.26 -5.87
N LYS A 66 -17.37 7.15 -6.19
CA LYS A 66 -18.06 5.86 -6.11
C LYS A 66 -17.49 4.87 -7.11
N ASP A 67 -17.12 3.70 -6.64
CA ASP A 67 -16.75 2.56 -7.48
C ASP A 67 -18.03 1.82 -7.89
N VAL A 68 -18.56 2.17 -9.04
CA VAL A 68 -19.86 1.67 -9.51
C VAL A 68 -19.84 0.16 -9.73
N ASN A 69 -18.77 -0.37 -10.33
CA ASN A 69 -18.66 -1.80 -10.62
C ASN A 69 -18.64 -2.63 -9.35
N LYS A 70 -17.79 -2.25 -8.40
CA LYS A 70 -17.68 -2.97 -7.12
C LYS A 70 -18.94 -2.83 -6.29
N SER A 71 -19.57 -1.66 -6.30
CA SER A 71 -20.84 -1.42 -5.59
C SER A 71 -21.95 -2.32 -6.15
N ASN A 72 -22.02 -2.46 -7.47
CA ASN A 72 -22.99 -3.35 -8.10
C ASN A 72 -22.73 -4.82 -7.83
N GLU A 73 -21.48 -5.25 -7.81
CA GLU A 73 -21.09 -6.63 -7.55
C GLU A 73 -21.37 -7.05 -6.11
N THR A 74 -21.14 -6.17 -5.16
CA THR A 74 -21.23 -6.50 -3.73
C THR A 74 -22.57 -6.14 -3.10
N GLY A 75 -23.34 -5.24 -3.72
CA GLY A 75 -24.56 -4.69 -3.14
C GLY A 75 -24.31 -3.65 -2.04
N GLU A 76 -23.06 -3.26 -1.82
CA GLU A 76 -22.66 -2.23 -0.87
C GLU A 76 -22.06 -1.04 -1.61
N ASP A 77 -22.16 0.16 -1.05
CA ASP A 77 -21.56 1.35 -1.64
C ASP A 77 -20.06 1.39 -1.35
N TRP A 78 -19.28 1.19 -2.40
CA TRP A 78 -17.82 1.30 -2.37
C TRP A 78 -17.35 2.60 -3.00
N TYR A 79 -16.30 3.15 -2.43
CA TYR A 79 -15.63 4.35 -2.91
C TYR A 79 -14.17 4.06 -3.16
N ILE A 80 -13.59 4.72 -4.14
CA ILE A 80 -12.17 4.56 -4.50
C ILE A 80 -11.49 5.92 -4.54
N GLY A 81 -10.29 5.98 -4.02
CA GLY A 81 -9.42 7.14 -4.03
C GLY A 81 -7.97 6.72 -4.08
N LYS A 82 -7.08 7.71 -4.02
CA LYS A 82 -5.64 7.49 -4.05
C LYS A 82 -4.96 8.31 -2.97
N VAL A 83 -3.97 7.70 -2.34
CA VAL A 83 -3.07 8.38 -1.40
C VAL A 83 -1.67 8.35 -1.98
N THR A 84 -1.04 9.52 -2.08
CA THR A 84 0.32 9.66 -2.57
C THR A 84 1.22 10.07 -1.41
N VAL A 85 2.28 9.30 -1.20
CA VAL A 85 3.30 9.58 -0.18
C VAL A 85 4.68 9.56 -0.82
N TYR A 86 5.60 10.35 -0.26
CA TYR A 86 7.01 10.34 -0.62
C TYR A 86 7.81 9.71 0.52
N GLN A 87 8.73 8.83 0.15
CA GLN A 87 9.51 8.05 1.09
C GLN A 87 10.98 8.15 0.73
N ARG A 88 11.83 8.44 1.72
CA ARG A 88 13.28 8.36 1.57
C ARG A 88 13.76 7.03 2.14
N PHE A 89 14.49 6.30 1.32
CA PHE A 89 15.15 5.07 1.68
C PHE A 89 16.65 5.35 1.80
N ASN A 90 17.22 5.06 2.96
CA ASN A 90 18.65 5.10 3.20
C ASN A 90 19.07 3.74 3.73
N ALA A 91 20.08 3.15 3.13
CA ALA A 91 20.57 1.84 3.54
C ALA A 91 22.08 1.77 3.43
N GLU A 92 22.66 0.90 4.22
CA GLU A 92 24.07 0.51 4.11
C GLU A 92 24.11 -0.97 3.80
N THR A 93 24.83 -1.33 2.72
CA THR A 93 25.05 -2.73 2.38
C THR A 93 26.04 -3.37 3.35
N LYS A 94 26.14 -4.70 3.32
CA LYS A 94 27.12 -5.42 4.14
C LYS A 94 28.56 -5.10 3.78
N GLU A 95 28.80 -4.64 2.57
CA GLU A 95 30.11 -4.20 2.08
C GLU A 95 30.43 -2.74 2.45
N GLY A 96 29.51 -2.05 3.15
CA GLY A 96 29.70 -0.68 3.58
C GLY A 96 29.30 0.38 2.53
N VAL A 97 28.61 0.01 1.48
CA VAL A 97 28.12 0.95 0.46
C VAL A 97 26.82 1.61 0.91
N GLU A 98 26.77 2.91 0.88
CA GLU A 98 25.54 3.67 1.16
C GLU A 98 24.65 3.74 -0.06
N VAL A 99 23.35 3.49 0.14
CA VAL A 99 22.31 3.56 -0.88
C VAL A 99 21.28 4.58 -0.44
N HIS A 100 20.97 5.53 -1.32
CA HIS A 100 19.95 6.55 -1.07
C HIS A 100 18.95 6.56 -2.22
N ASP A 101 17.68 6.58 -1.91
CA ASP A 101 16.61 6.65 -2.90
C ASP A 101 15.43 7.45 -2.37
N VAL A 102 14.74 8.15 -3.25
CA VAL A 102 13.47 8.79 -2.95
C VAL A 102 12.41 8.18 -3.84
N VAL A 103 11.39 7.66 -3.23
CA VAL A 103 10.33 6.92 -3.91
C VAL A 103 8.99 7.63 -3.69
N LYS A 104 8.30 7.87 -4.80
CA LYS A 104 6.89 8.28 -4.79
C LYS A 104 6.03 7.04 -4.82
N ARG A 105 5.16 6.88 -3.82
CA ARG A 105 4.21 5.79 -3.76
C ARG A 105 2.79 6.32 -3.88
N THR A 106 2.03 5.79 -4.81
CA THR A 106 0.61 6.07 -4.97
C THR A 106 -0.15 4.79 -4.70
N VAL A 107 -1.01 4.82 -3.69
CA VAL A 107 -1.76 3.66 -3.21
C VAL A 107 -3.24 3.89 -3.52
N GLU A 108 -3.85 2.91 -4.17
CA GLU A 108 -5.30 2.89 -4.32
C GLU A 108 -5.95 2.49 -3.00
N VAL A 109 -7.00 3.20 -2.64
CA VAL A 109 -7.75 2.94 -1.40
C VAL A 109 -9.20 2.69 -1.75
N SER A 110 -9.73 1.56 -1.30
CA SER A 110 -11.16 1.23 -1.40
C SER A 110 -11.77 1.32 -0.03
N ALA A 111 -12.94 1.95 0.07
CA ALA A 111 -13.62 2.13 1.35
C ALA A 111 -15.13 1.93 1.20
N THR A 112 -15.71 1.29 2.19
CA THR A 112 -17.16 1.15 2.32
C THR A 112 -17.59 1.43 3.75
N LEU A 113 -18.78 2.01 3.90
CA LEU A 113 -19.34 2.30 5.21
C LEU A 113 -20.21 1.13 5.66
N HIS A 114 -19.86 0.58 6.81
CA HIS A 114 -20.68 -0.45 7.47
C HIS A 114 -21.47 0.16 8.62
N GLU A 115 -22.71 -0.31 8.78
CA GLU A 115 -23.58 0.06 9.87
C GLU A 115 -23.87 -1.16 10.75
N ILE A 116 -23.72 -0.99 12.06
CA ILE A 116 -24.07 -1.99 13.05
C ILE A 116 -25.27 -1.49 13.84
N TYR A 117 -26.38 -2.26 13.78
CA TYR A 117 -27.59 -1.97 14.53
C TYR A 117 -27.51 -2.68 15.88
N ARG A 118 -27.63 -1.90 16.96
CA ARG A 118 -27.58 -2.41 18.32
C ARG A 118 -28.99 -2.74 18.81
N LYS A 119 -29.08 -3.63 19.82
CA LYS A 119 -30.35 -4.03 20.43
C LYS A 119 -31.14 -2.87 21.02
N ASN A 120 -30.47 -1.80 21.45
CA ASN A 120 -31.09 -0.60 22.01
C ASN A 120 -31.59 0.38 20.94
N GLY A 121 -31.53 0.04 19.66
CA GLY A 121 -31.96 0.89 18.55
C GLY A 121 -30.89 1.88 18.07
N SER A 122 -29.72 1.93 18.71
CA SER A 122 -28.64 2.81 18.23
C SER A 122 -27.92 2.18 17.03
N VAL A 123 -27.39 3.04 16.15
CA VAL A 123 -26.63 2.64 14.96
C VAL A 123 -25.19 3.13 15.14
N ARG A 124 -24.25 2.22 14.95
CA ARG A 124 -22.82 2.54 14.89
C ARG A 124 -22.34 2.35 13.45
N SER A 125 -21.68 3.38 12.91
CA SER A 125 -21.10 3.33 11.59
C SER A 125 -19.58 3.30 11.68
N TYR A 126 -18.94 2.54 10.80
CA TYR A 126 -17.48 2.55 10.65
C TYR A 126 -17.10 2.31 9.19
N TRP A 127 -15.94 2.88 8.80
CA TRP A 127 -15.38 2.66 7.48
C TRP A 127 -14.51 1.41 7.45
N ASP A 128 -14.81 0.52 6.51
CA ASP A 128 -13.93 -0.59 6.16
C ASP A 128 -13.04 -0.13 5.01
N VAL A 129 -11.75 -0.04 5.27
CA VAL A 129 -10.77 0.50 4.32
C VAL A 129 -9.81 -0.60 3.91
N LYS A 130 -9.66 -0.80 2.59
CA LYS A 130 -8.72 -1.75 2.02
C LYS A 130 -7.78 -1.05 1.06
N LEU A 131 -6.52 -1.42 1.12
CA LEU A 131 -5.50 -0.95 0.20
C LEU A 131 -5.53 -1.81 -1.07
N GLY A 132 -5.48 -1.15 -2.19
CA GLY A 132 -5.43 -1.80 -3.51
C GLY A 132 -4.03 -1.76 -4.09
N ASN A 133 -3.97 -1.45 -5.39
CA ASN A 133 -2.72 -1.43 -6.12
C ASN A 133 -1.82 -0.28 -5.66
N ILE A 134 -0.52 -0.53 -5.69
CA ILE A 134 0.51 0.44 -5.33
C ILE A 134 1.35 0.72 -6.57
N ASN A 135 1.56 2.00 -6.86
CA ASN A 135 2.57 2.44 -7.82
C ASN A 135 3.74 3.04 -7.06
N ALA A 136 4.92 2.52 -7.28
CA ALA A 136 6.16 3.04 -6.70
C ALA A 136 7.09 3.50 -7.82
N LYS A 137 7.60 4.71 -7.73
CA LYS A 137 8.51 5.29 -8.72
C LYS A 137 9.64 6.04 -8.01
N SER A 138 10.87 5.70 -8.36
CA SER A 138 12.05 6.48 -7.94
C SER A 138 12.08 7.84 -8.63
N ILE A 139 12.40 8.86 -7.88
CA ILE A 139 12.49 10.24 -8.39
C ILE A 139 13.82 10.87 -8.08
#